data_b20cf2d0159df44fcd73fc05dd992c26
#
_entry.id   b20cf2d0159df44fcd73fc05dd992c26
#
_cell.length_a   1.000
_cell.length_b   1.000
_cell.length_c   1.000
_cell.angle_alpha   90.00
_cell.angle_beta   90.00
_cell.angle_gamma   90.00
#
_symmetry.space_group_name_H-M   'P 1'
#
loop_
_entity.id
_entity.type
_entity.pdbx_description
1 polymer ?
#
loop_
_entity_poly.entity_id
_entity_poly.type
_entity_poly.pdbx_seq_one_letter_code
_entity_poly.pdbx_strand_id
1 'polypeptide(L)'
;PVYLFLLLPVLMSLRPDNDRFLERVAKIQWGVMLSVYCISHAPALMNFDITRFGSSPSLLLLFYLLIVFLGDLFVVMASSYFGGKTLRDNPHKTIKGTLIGGAITILVGYALFWMTPFRTWQALVMACVIVVTGAFGDIVISSVKRSLGSRFMDGDKYIGRGNLERLAPLMFSAPIYYHITQAYFSAGW
;
A
#
# COMPACT_ATOMS: atom_id res chain seq x y z
N PRO A 1 -18.42 -3.99 1.43
CA PRO A 1 -17.89 -2.72 1.92
C PRO A 1 -18.90 -1.58 1.82
N VAL A 2 -19.74 -1.51 0.75
CA VAL A 2 -20.72 -0.42 0.56
C VAL A 2 -21.71 -0.33 1.73
N TYR A 3 -22.24 -1.45 2.19
CA TYR A 3 -23.18 -1.48 3.33
C TYR A 3 -22.55 -0.97 4.62
N LEU A 4 -21.31 -1.31 4.91
CA LEU A 4 -20.57 -0.80 6.06
C LEU A 4 -20.36 0.72 5.95
N PHE A 5 -20.07 1.22 4.74
CA PHE A 5 -19.87 2.63 4.49
C PHE A 5 -21.14 3.45 4.75
N LEU A 6 -22.31 2.91 4.40
CA LEU A 6 -23.61 3.56 4.65
C LEU A 6 -24.09 3.38 6.09
N LEU A 7 -23.82 2.22 6.70
CA LEU A 7 -24.30 1.90 8.05
C LEU A 7 -23.56 2.72 9.13
N LEU A 8 -22.27 2.99 8.95
CA LEU A 8 -21.48 3.72 9.93
C LEU A 8 -22.01 5.12 10.26
N PRO A 9 -22.35 5.99 9.28
CA PRO A 9 -22.97 7.27 9.57
C PRO A 9 -24.28 7.15 10.34
N VAL A 10 -25.11 6.15 9.99
CA VAL A 10 -26.39 5.89 10.66
C VAL A 10 -26.16 5.51 12.13
N LEU A 11 -25.26 4.58 12.40
CA LEU A 11 -24.92 4.18 13.77
C LEU A 11 -24.32 5.34 14.59
N MET A 12 -23.53 6.18 13.95
CA MET A 12 -22.94 7.35 14.61
C MET A 12 -23.95 8.46 14.87
N SER A 13 -24.99 8.61 14.03
CA SER A 13 -26.06 9.61 14.23
C SER A 13 -26.96 9.28 15.42
N LEU A 14 -27.01 8.00 15.84
CA LEU A 14 -27.79 7.58 17.02
C LEU A 14 -27.13 8.00 18.35
N ARG A 15 -25.91 8.53 18.33
CA ARG A 15 -25.26 9.03 19.54
C ARG A 15 -25.69 10.48 19.83
N PRO A 16 -25.95 10.82 21.11
CA PRO A 16 -26.46 12.15 21.49
C PRO A 16 -25.46 13.29 21.28
N ASP A 17 -24.16 12.98 21.13
CA ASP A 17 -23.10 13.97 20.95
C ASP A 17 -22.83 14.20 19.46
N ASN A 18 -23.42 15.28 18.91
CA ASN A 18 -23.27 15.67 17.51
C ASN A 18 -22.09 16.61 17.24
N ASP A 19 -21.32 16.99 18.26
CA ASP A 19 -20.16 17.84 18.05
C ASP A 19 -19.12 17.11 17.17
N ARG A 20 -18.76 17.77 16.05
CA ARG A 20 -17.83 17.24 15.05
C ARG A 20 -18.25 15.88 14.46
N PHE A 21 -19.55 15.64 14.31
CA PHE A 21 -20.09 14.40 13.73
C PHE A 21 -19.43 14.03 12.40
N LEU A 22 -19.40 14.99 11.46
CA LEU A 22 -18.84 14.75 10.12
C LEU A 22 -17.34 14.38 10.17
N GLU A 23 -16.57 15.05 11.04
CA GLU A 23 -15.16 14.77 11.22
C GLU A 23 -14.92 13.35 11.76
N ARG A 24 -15.72 12.90 12.73
CA ARG A 24 -15.64 11.55 13.29
C ARG A 24 -16.03 10.49 12.28
N VAL A 25 -17.14 10.70 11.58
CA VAL A 25 -17.61 9.78 10.53
C VAL A 25 -16.55 9.65 9.43
N ALA A 26 -16.01 10.77 8.95
CA ALA A 26 -14.98 10.76 7.92
C ALA A 26 -13.72 10.00 8.35
N LYS A 27 -13.24 10.19 9.57
CA LYS A 27 -12.07 9.46 10.10
C LYS A 27 -12.30 7.96 10.15
N ILE A 28 -13.47 7.52 10.64
CA ILE A 28 -13.79 6.08 10.74
C ILE A 28 -13.99 5.48 9.37
N GLN A 29 -14.75 6.14 8.49
CA GLN A 29 -14.96 5.66 7.12
C GLN A 29 -13.66 5.53 6.35
N TRP A 30 -12.76 6.52 6.49
CA TRP A 30 -11.45 6.49 5.86
C TRP A 30 -10.59 5.32 6.39
N GLY A 31 -10.59 5.10 7.71
CA GLY A 31 -9.91 3.95 8.32
C GLY A 31 -10.46 2.60 7.84
N VAL A 32 -11.78 2.46 7.76
CA VAL A 32 -12.43 1.24 7.25
C VAL A 32 -12.13 1.03 5.76
N MET A 33 -12.14 2.10 4.97
CA MET A 33 -11.79 2.04 3.56
C MET A 33 -10.37 1.50 3.35
N LEU A 34 -9.41 2.01 4.10
CA LEU A 34 -8.02 1.56 4.01
C LEU A 34 -7.84 0.12 4.53
N SER A 35 -8.33 -0.17 5.73
CA SER A 35 -8.05 -1.45 6.38
C SER A 35 -8.87 -2.61 5.81
N VAL A 36 -10.12 -2.40 5.43
CA VAL A 36 -10.98 -3.47 4.92
C VAL A 36 -10.95 -3.53 3.40
N TYR A 37 -11.29 -2.41 2.73
CA TYR A 37 -11.41 -2.41 1.28
C TYR A 37 -10.04 -2.57 0.60
N CYS A 38 -9.07 -1.72 0.93
CA CYS A 38 -7.77 -1.74 0.24
C CYS A 38 -7.01 -3.05 0.50
N ILE A 39 -6.94 -3.52 1.75
CA ILE A 39 -6.20 -4.76 2.06
C ILE A 39 -6.86 -5.99 1.43
N SER A 40 -8.19 -6.04 1.34
CA SER A 40 -8.91 -7.19 0.76
C SER A 40 -8.56 -7.45 -0.71
N HIS A 41 -8.05 -6.47 -1.43
CA HIS A 41 -7.62 -6.64 -2.82
C HIS A 41 -6.35 -7.49 -2.96
N ALA A 42 -5.50 -7.55 -1.93
CA ALA A 42 -4.33 -8.41 -1.97
C ALA A 42 -4.69 -9.91 -2.04
N PRO A 43 -5.47 -10.49 -1.09
CA PRO A 43 -5.91 -11.87 -1.21
C PRO A 43 -6.86 -12.10 -2.40
N ALA A 44 -7.59 -11.08 -2.87
CA ALA A 44 -8.45 -11.20 -4.04
C ALA A 44 -7.69 -11.56 -5.33
N LEU A 45 -6.37 -11.30 -5.39
CA LEU A 45 -5.49 -11.77 -6.48
C LEU A 45 -5.50 -13.30 -6.64
N MET A 46 -5.81 -14.04 -5.59
CA MET A 46 -5.91 -15.51 -5.66
C MET A 46 -7.13 -16.00 -6.43
N ASN A 47 -8.12 -15.13 -6.68
CA ASN A 47 -9.34 -15.49 -7.41
C ASN A 47 -9.19 -15.40 -8.94
N PHE A 48 -8.04 -14.96 -9.43
CA PHE A 48 -7.80 -14.91 -10.88
C PHE A 48 -7.54 -16.32 -11.43
N ASP A 49 -8.27 -16.69 -12.48
CA ASP A 49 -7.97 -17.90 -13.26
C ASP A 49 -6.87 -17.61 -14.27
N ILE A 50 -5.63 -17.76 -13.81
CA ILE A 50 -4.41 -17.53 -14.61
C ILE A 50 -3.70 -18.82 -15.00
N THR A 51 -4.31 -19.96 -14.75
CA THR A 51 -3.75 -21.29 -15.10
C THR A 51 -3.49 -21.42 -16.59
N ARG A 52 -4.28 -20.74 -17.42
CA ARG A 52 -4.07 -20.68 -18.89
C ARG A 52 -2.73 -20.06 -19.31
N PHE A 53 -2.10 -19.27 -18.45
CA PHE A 53 -0.83 -18.60 -18.72
C PHE A 53 0.38 -19.31 -18.08
N GLY A 54 0.19 -20.53 -17.56
CA GLY A 54 1.26 -21.31 -16.94
C GLY A 54 1.72 -20.80 -15.58
N SER A 55 0.99 -19.88 -14.96
CA SER A 55 1.29 -19.32 -13.65
C SER A 55 0.18 -19.67 -12.66
N SER A 56 0.52 -19.69 -11.36
CA SER A 56 -0.46 -19.88 -10.31
C SER A 56 -0.83 -18.56 -9.65
N PRO A 57 -2.11 -18.37 -9.22
CA PRO A 57 -2.53 -17.15 -8.51
C PRO A 57 -1.73 -16.87 -7.24
N SER A 58 -1.27 -17.92 -6.57
CA SER A 58 -0.41 -17.82 -5.38
C SER A 58 0.96 -17.21 -5.70
N LEU A 59 1.55 -17.50 -6.87
CA LEU A 59 2.79 -16.86 -7.30
C LEU A 59 2.60 -15.38 -7.62
N LEU A 60 1.46 -15.02 -8.20
CA LEU A 60 1.12 -13.63 -8.45
C LEU A 60 0.98 -12.82 -7.15
N LEU A 61 0.31 -13.39 -6.16
CA LEU A 61 0.19 -12.80 -4.83
C LEU A 61 1.57 -12.71 -4.15
N LEU A 62 2.37 -13.77 -4.24
CA LEU A 62 3.71 -13.80 -3.66
C LEU A 62 4.62 -12.75 -4.30
N PHE A 63 4.59 -12.60 -5.63
CA PHE A 63 5.29 -11.55 -6.34
C PHE A 63 4.89 -10.17 -5.81
N TYR A 64 3.59 -9.90 -5.71
CA TYR A 64 3.08 -8.64 -5.19
C TYR A 64 3.61 -8.35 -3.78
N LEU A 65 3.49 -9.31 -2.86
CA LEU A 65 3.95 -9.16 -1.48
C LEU A 65 5.47 -8.96 -1.40
N LEU A 66 6.24 -9.71 -2.20
CA LEU A 66 7.69 -9.54 -2.25
C LEU A 66 8.08 -8.14 -2.71
N ILE A 67 7.47 -7.62 -3.78
CA ILE A 67 7.78 -6.28 -4.29
C ILE A 67 7.42 -5.21 -3.25
N VAL A 68 6.29 -5.34 -2.56
CA VAL A 68 5.89 -4.39 -1.52
C VAL A 68 6.86 -4.41 -0.33
N PHE A 69 7.16 -5.60 0.23
CA PHE A 69 7.98 -5.69 1.44
C PHE A 69 9.47 -5.45 1.15
N LEU A 70 10.01 -5.97 0.05
CA LEU A 70 11.38 -5.68 -0.36
C LEU A 70 11.55 -4.21 -0.74
N GLY A 71 10.54 -3.62 -1.38
CA GLY A 71 10.52 -2.20 -1.69
C GLY A 71 10.63 -1.33 -0.45
N ASP A 72 9.83 -1.63 0.57
CA ASP A 72 9.91 -0.93 1.83
C ASP A 72 11.27 -1.09 2.51
N LEU A 73 11.81 -2.31 2.49
CA LEU A 73 13.14 -2.61 3.05
C LEU A 73 14.24 -1.84 2.32
N PHE A 74 14.27 -1.87 0.99
CA PHE A 74 15.29 -1.19 0.19
C PHE A 74 15.21 0.33 0.32
N VAL A 75 14.00 0.89 0.39
CA VAL A 75 13.81 2.33 0.63
C VAL A 75 14.38 2.73 1.99
N VAL A 76 14.13 1.96 3.05
CA VAL A 76 14.67 2.25 4.39
C VAL A 76 16.18 2.08 4.42
N MET A 77 16.72 1.02 3.84
CA MET A 77 18.16 0.79 3.77
C MET A 77 18.86 1.90 2.97
N ALA A 78 18.34 2.25 1.80
CA ALA A 78 18.88 3.34 0.99
C ALA A 78 18.77 4.69 1.70
N SER A 79 17.69 4.93 2.44
CA SER A 79 17.51 6.16 3.21
C SER A 79 18.53 6.29 4.35
N SER A 80 18.84 5.20 5.04
CA SER A 80 19.85 5.19 6.12
C SER A 80 21.28 5.34 5.58
N TYR A 81 21.55 4.78 4.39
CA TYR A 81 22.90 4.83 3.81
C TYR A 81 23.20 6.16 3.11
N PHE A 82 22.28 6.65 2.26
CA PHE A 82 22.51 7.86 1.47
C PHE A 82 22.06 9.14 2.18
N GLY A 83 21.29 9.05 3.24
CA GLY A 83 20.76 10.20 3.97
C GLY A 83 19.97 11.17 3.08
N GLY A 84 19.86 12.42 3.50
CA GLY A 84 19.24 13.48 2.71
C GLY A 84 17.94 14.04 3.34
N LYS A 85 17.20 14.83 2.55
CA LYS A 85 15.94 15.43 3.00
C LYS A 85 14.90 14.35 3.24
N THR A 86 14.33 14.33 4.45
CA THR A 86 13.30 13.37 4.84
C THR A 86 12.03 13.51 3.98
N LEU A 87 11.38 12.39 3.71
CA LEU A 87 10.13 12.36 2.98
C LEU A 87 9.01 12.81 3.92
N ARG A 88 8.62 14.09 3.79
CA ARG A 88 7.44 14.69 4.45
C ARG A 88 7.19 14.15 5.87
N ASP A 89 8.12 14.47 6.79
CA ASP A 89 8.04 14.13 8.22
C ASP A 89 8.16 12.63 8.59
N ASN A 90 8.61 11.79 7.66
CA ASN A 90 8.98 10.42 7.99
C ASN A 90 10.49 10.33 8.23
N PRO A 91 10.97 10.18 9.49
CA PRO A 91 12.39 10.22 9.80
C PRO A 91 13.18 9.03 9.22
N HIS A 92 12.47 7.95 8.84
CA HIS A 92 13.07 6.72 8.33
C HIS A 92 13.16 6.66 6.81
N LYS A 93 12.52 7.59 6.09
CA LYS A 93 12.52 7.61 4.63
C LYS A 93 12.96 8.96 4.12
N THR A 94 13.90 8.95 3.17
CA THR A 94 14.40 10.16 2.50
C THR A 94 13.96 10.15 1.03
N ILE A 95 13.87 11.32 0.40
CA ILE A 95 13.54 11.42 -1.04
C ILE A 95 14.55 10.64 -1.88
N LYS A 96 15.85 10.80 -1.58
CA LYS A 96 16.92 10.06 -2.28
C LYS A 96 16.78 8.55 -2.05
N GLY A 97 16.55 8.13 -0.81
CA GLY A 97 16.35 6.73 -0.45
C GLY A 97 15.13 6.11 -1.14
N THR A 98 14.04 6.86 -1.25
CA THR A 98 12.83 6.40 -1.96
C THR A 98 13.10 6.21 -3.45
N LEU A 99 13.83 7.11 -4.10
CA LEU A 99 14.19 6.98 -5.52
C LEU A 99 15.14 5.80 -5.75
N ILE A 100 16.22 5.71 -4.97
CA ILE A 100 17.21 4.65 -5.12
C ILE A 100 16.64 3.28 -4.74
N GLY A 101 16.00 3.17 -3.56
CA GLY A 101 15.37 1.93 -3.11
C GLY A 101 14.24 1.49 -4.04
N GLY A 102 13.46 2.44 -4.55
CA GLY A 102 12.42 2.18 -5.55
C GLY A 102 13.00 1.64 -6.85
N ALA A 103 14.08 2.25 -7.37
CA ALA A 103 14.77 1.76 -8.58
C ALA A 103 15.31 0.34 -8.40
N ILE A 104 15.93 0.04 -7.25
CA ILE A 104 16.40 -1.31 -6.92
C ILE A 104 15.22 -2.30 -6.89
N THR A 105 14.10 -1.90 -6.29
CA THR A 105 12.90 -2.74 -6.22
C THR A 105 12.31 -3.04 -7.60
N ILE A 106 12.31 -2.07 -8.51
CA ILE A 106 11.85 -2.26 -9.88
C ILE A 106 12.75 -3.26 -10.62
N LEU A 107 14.08 -3.17 -10.42
CA LEU A 107 15.03 -4.15 -10.98
C LEU A 107 14.81 -5.56 -10.42
N VAL A 108 14.52 -5.68 -9.14
CA VAL A 108 14.14 -6.97 -8.52
C VAL A 108 12.85 -7.49 -9.12
N GLY A 109 11.84 -6.64 -9.32
CA GLY A 109 10.59 -7.02 -9.98
C GLY A 109 10.80 -7.49 -11.42
N TYR A 110 11.71 -6.84 -12.14
CA TYR A 110 12.13 -7.30 -13.46
C TYR A 110 12.80 -8.69 -13.39
N ALA A 111 13.67 -8.94 -12.43
CA ALA A 111 14.33 -10.25 -12.26
C ALA A 111 13.35 -11.37 -11.87
N LEU A 112 12.25 -11.04 -11.18
CA LEU A 112 11.23 -11.98 -10.72
C LEU A 112 10.07 -12.15 -11.71
N PHE A 113 10.21 -11.71 -12.98
CA PHE A 113 9.15 -11.80 -13.99
C PHE A 113 8.56 -13.20 -14.16
N TRP A 114 9.36 -14.25 -13.97
CA TRP A 114 8.94 -15.65 -14.07
C TRP A 114 7.87 -16.07 -13.04
N MET A 115 7.69 -15.31 -11.95
CA MET A 115 6.63 -15.55 -10.96
C MET A 115 5.26 -15.05 -11.44
N THR A 116 5.23 -14.26 -12.50
CA THR A 116 4.03 -13.61 -13.00
C THR A 116 3.65 -14.12 -14.38
N PRO A 117 2.37 -14.07 -14.76
CA PRO A 117 1.92 -14.40 -16.11
C PRO A 117 2.27 -13.30 -17.13
N PHE A 118 2.92 -12.23 -16.68
CA PHE A 118 3.24 -11.07 -17.51
C PHE A 118 4.52 -11.29 -18.31
N ARG A 119 4.60 -10.64 -19.47
CA ARG A 119 5.86 -10.52 -20.21
C ARG A 119 6.86 -9.69 -19.40
N THR A 120 8.15 -9.87 -19.64
CA THR A 120 9.24 -9.22 -18.89
C THR A 120 9.06 -7.70 -18.75
N TRP A 121 8.71 -6.99 -19.82
CA TRP A 121 8.48 -5.55 -19.77
C TRP A 121 7.21 -5.17 -18.97
N GLN A 122 6.17 -6.02 -19.00
CA GLN A 122 4.94 -5.82 -18.25
C GLN A 122 5.17 -6.02 -16.75
N ALA A 123 5.98 -7.02 -16.36
CA ALA A 123 6.39 -7.21 -14.97
C ALA A 123 7.16 -5.99 -14.43
N LEU A 124 8.01 -5.37 -15.26
CA LEU A 124 8.69 -4.13 -14.92
C LEU A 124 7.70 -2.98 -14.69
N VAL A 125 6.72 -2.80 -15.59
CA VAL A 125 5.67 -1.78 -15.43
C VAL A 125 4.86 -2.03 -14.17
N MET A 126 4.49 -3.28 -13.89
CA MET A 126 3.74 -3.64 -12.69
C MET A 126 4.54 -3.38 -11.41
N ALA A 127 5.83 -3.70 -11.39
CA ALA A 127 6.72 -3.37 -10.27
C ALA A 127 6.81 -1.84 -10.08
N CYS A 128 6.92 -1.08 -11.16
CA CYS A 128 6.91 0.38 -11.12
C CYS A 128 5.60 0.94 -10.51
N VAL A 129 4.46 0.41 -10.93
CA VAL A 129 3.15 0.80 -10.38
C VAL A 129 3.08 0.53 -8.89
N ILE A 130 3.50 -0.66 -8.43
CA ILE A 130 3.51 -1.02 -7.00
C ILE A 130 4.39 -0.07 -6.20
N VAL A 131 5.61 0.22 -6.69
CA VAL A 131 6.57 1.09 -5.99
C VAL A 131 6.06 2.54 -5.91
N VAL A 132 5.55 3.08 -7.01
CA VAL A 132 5.04 4.47 -7.05
C VAL A 132 3.80 4.62 -6.17
N THR A 133 2.84 3.71 -6.28
CA THR A 133 1.61 3.75 -5.46
C THR A 133 1.90 3.50 -4.00
N GLY A 134 2.86 2.62 -3.68
CA GLY A 134 3.35 2.40 -2.32
C GLY A 134 3.99 3.66 -1.72
N ALA A 135 4.79 4.39 -2.49
CA ALA A 135 5.37 5.66 -2.05
C ALA A 135 4.30 6.73 -1.77
N PHE A 136 3.24 6.80 -2.59
CA PHE A 136 2.08 7.66 -2.28
C PHE A 136 1.39 7.23 -0.98
N GLY A 137 1.26 5.93 -0.73
CA GLY A 137 0.73 5.39 0.52
C GLY A 137 1.51 5.89 1.74
N ASP A 138 2.83 5.85 1.68
CA ASP A 138 3.70 6.37 2.74
C ASP A 138 3.46 7.87 3.01
N ILE A 139 3.33 8.67 1.95
CA ILE A 139 3.08 10.12 2.08
C ILE A 139 1.71 10.38 2.73
N VAL A 140 0.68 9.64 2.32
CA VAL A 140 -0.68 9.80 2.85
C VAL A 140 -0.73 9.40 4.33
N ILE A 141 -0.19 8.23 4.69
CA ILE A 141 -0.19 7.76 6.08
C ILE A 141 0.63 8.70 6.98
N SER A 142 1.77 9.21 6.51
CA SER A 142 2.54 10.21 7.24
C SER A 142 1.73 11.50 7.47
N SER A 143 0.96 11.94 6.46
CA SER A 143 0.09 13.12 6.57
C SER A 143 -1.07 12.89 7.55
N VAL A 144 -1.66 11.70 7.56
CA VAL A 144 -2.72 11.31 8.52
C VAL A 144 -2.17 11.27 9.94
N LYS A 145 -1.01 10.64 10.13
CA LYS A 145 -0.32 10.58 11.42
C LYS A 145 -0.12 12.00 12.00
N ARG A 146 0.33 12.92 11.16
CA ARG A 146 0.49 14.31 11.55
C ARG A 146 -0.84 14.99 11.92
N SER A 147 -1.90 14.75 11.16
CA SER A 147 -3.22 15.36 11.40
C SER A 147 -3.89 14.87 12.68
N LEU A 148 -3.59 13.65 13.11
CA LEU A 148 -4.09 13.06 14.36
C LEU A 148 -3.34 13.56 15.61
N GLY A 149 -2.28 14.35 15.43
CA GLY A 149 -1.45 14.87 16.49
C GLY A 149 -0.49 13.84 17.07
N SER A 150 0.74 14.23 17.32
CA SER A 150 1.81 13.35 17.82
C SER A 150 1.53 12.72 19.19
N ARG A 151 0.52 13.21 19.93
CA ARG A 151 0.19 12.74 21.29
C ARG A 151 -0.19 11.27 21.37
N PHE A 152 -0.72 10.67 20.32
CA PHE A 152 -1.11 9.26 20.28
C PHE A 152 0.05 8.33 19.89
N MET A 153 1.17 8.86 19.41
CA MET A 153 2.25 8.08 18.80
C MET A 153 3.61 8.31 19.46
N ASP A 154 3.70 9.22 20.42
CA ASP A 154 4.94 9.56 21.15
C ASP A 154 5.27 8.57 22.28
N GLY A 155 4.41 7.57 22.52
CA GLY A 155 4.66 6.50 23.50
C GLY A 155 5.75 5.52 23.07
N ASP A 156 6.14 5.51 21.80
CA ASP A 156 7.06 4.53 21.24
C ASP A 156 8.34 5.16 20.64
N LYS A 157 9.04 5.95 21.43
CA LYS A 157 10.43 6.32 21.10
C LYS A 157 11.38 5.11 20.99
N TYR A 158 10.91 3.93 21.35
CA TYR A 158 11.75 2.71 21.47
C TYR A 158 11.36 1.57 20.51
N ILE A 159 10.20 1.59 19.90
CA ILE A 159 9.78 0.54 18.97
C ILE A 159 9.65 1.15 17.59
N GLY A 160 10.62 0.95 16.73
CA GLY A 160 10.71 1.35 15.32
C GLY A 160 9.41 1.71 14.58
N ARG A 161 9.48 1.88 13.28
CA ARG A 161 8.31 2.22 12.42
C ARG A 161 7.03 1.51 12.86
N GLY A 162 5.97 2.27 13.11
CA GLY A 162 4.67 1.71 13.50
C GLY A 162 4.13 0.72 12.45
N ASN A 163 3.38 -0.30 12.88
CA ASN A 163 2.84 -1.33 12.00
C ASN A 163 2.03 -0.74 10.84
N LEU A 164 1.32 0.36 11.07
CA LEU A 164 0.55 1.06 10.05
C LEU A 164 1.44 1.64 8.93
N GLU A 165 2.62 2.15 9.25
CA GLU A 165 3.58 2.67 8.27
C GLU A 165 4.16 1.57 7.39
N ARG A 166 4.36 0.37 7.93
CA ARG A 166 4.82 -0.79 7.16
C ARG A 166 3.77 -1.32 6.21
N LEU A 167 2.49 -1.20 6.59
CA LEU A 167 1.36 -1.65 5.78
C LEU A 167 0.89 -0.59 4.77
N ALA A 168 1.31 0.67 4.91
CA ALA A 168 0.90 1.75 4.03
C ALA A 168 1.14 1.46 2.54
N PRO A 169 2.34 1.01 2.10
CA PRO A 169 2.57 0.66 0.70
C PRO A 169 1.64 -0.44 0.21
N LEU A 170 1.38 -1.46 1.04
CA LEU A 170 0.47 -2.56 0.70
C LEU A 170 -0.97 -2.07 0.55
N MET A 171 -1.47 -1.25 1.49
CA MET A 171 -2.84 -0.75 1.43
C MET A 171 -3.12 0.06 0.17
N PHE A 172 -2.18 0.90 -0.25
CA PHE A 172 -2.38 1.78 -1.40
C PHE A 172 -2.12 1.11 -2.73
N SER A 173 -1.17 0.18 -2.80
CA SER A 173 -0.84 -0.50 -4.05
C SER A 173 -1.80 -1.66 -4.37
N ALA A 174 -2.41 -2.32 -3.37
CA ALA A 174 -3.26 -3.49 -3.58
C ALA A 174 -4.44 -3.26 -4.55
N PRO A 175 -5.31 -2.25 -4.34
CA PRO A 175 -6.44 -2.05 -5.24
C PRO A 175 -5.99 -1.67 -6.65
N ILE A 176 -4.95 -0.85 -6.77
CA ILE A 176 -4.45 -0.40 -8.07
C ILE A 176 -3.85 -1.58 -8.84
N TYR A 177 -3.00 -2.37 -8.18
CA TYR A 177 -2.41 -3.57 -8.77
C TYR A 177 -3.48 -4.59 -9.17
N TYR A 178 -4.48 -4.81 -8.31
CA TYR A 178 -5.60 -5.71 -8.58
C TYR A 178 -6.38 -5.27 -9.83
N HIS A 179 -6.80 -4.01 -9.91
CA HIS A 179 -7.60 -3.52 -11.04
C HIS A 179 -6.82 -3.51 -12.35
N ILE A 180 -5.52 -3.17 -12.33
CA ILE A 180 -4.68 -3.25 -13.55
C ILE A 180 -4.55 -4.72 -13.98
N THR A 181 -4.31 -5.63 -13.04
CA THR A 181 -4.23 -7.06 -13.33
C THR A 181 -5.56 -7.59 -13.89
N GLN A 182 -6.67 -7.18 -13.31
CA GLN A 182 -8.01 -7.54 -13.79
C GLN A 182 -8.26 -7.02 -15.21
N ALA A 183 -7.93 -5.76 -15.47
CA ALA A 183 -8.06 -5.18 -16.80
C ALA A 183 -7.20 -5.91 -17.83
N TYR A 184 -5.99 -6.29 -17.45
CA TYR A 184 -5.08 -7.06 -18.31
C TYR A 184 -5.70 -8.41 -18.72
N PHE A 185 -6.24 -9.17 -17.77
CA PHE A 185 -6.86 -10.48 -18.08
C PHE A 185 -8.20 -10.35 -18.79
N SER A 186 -8.98 -9.30 -18.52
CA SER A 186 -10.25 -9.06 -19.21
C SER A 186 -10.08 -8.60 -20.64
N ALA A 187 -8.97 -7.91 -20.97
CA ALA A 187 -8.66 -7.45 -22.31
C ALA A 187 -8.08 -8.54 -23.23
N GLY A 188 -7.76 -9.74 -22.69
CA GLY A 188 -7.32 -10.89 -23.47
C GLY A 188 -5.92 -10.75 -24.12
N TRP A 189 -5.01 -9.96 -23.51
CA TRP A 189 -3.63 -9.74 -23.98
C TRP A 189 -2.69 -10.86 -23.57
#